data_e5f45d9c4bb3220abad60372d1b8df93
#
_entry.id   e5f45d9c4bb3220abad60372d1b8df93
#
_cell.length_a   1.000
_cell.length_b   1.000
_cell.length_c   1.000
_cell.angle_alpha   90.00
_cell.angle_beta   90.00
_cell.angle_gamma   90.00
#
_symmetry.space_group_name_H-M   'P 1'
#
loop_
_entity.id
_entity.type
_entity.pdbx_description
1 polymer ?
#
loop_
_entity_poly.entity_id
_entity_poly.type
_entity_poly.pdbx_seq_one_letter_code
_entity_poly.pdbx_strand_id
1 'polypeptide(L)'
;MSAQAAGPGTAIETVTARRIIDSRGNPTVEVDIVLTDGSLGRAAVPSGASTGAREAVELRDGDSTRWHGKGVDRAVAHVDGEIAAAVRGRDAADQAGLDAALIALDGTATKSRLGANAILGVSLAAAKAAAAAHRLPLYSYLGGADAHLLPLPMMNIVNGGAHADNPLDFQEFMIAPVGADSFAEAVRMGSEVFHTLRRDLLAAGHSTGVGDEGGFAPSLRTAEEALDFVMTAIERTGYRPGTDIGLLMDPASSEFFRDGVYDYAGEGVRRTPSENVDHLARLIDTYPILSVEDPMAENDLEGWRELTDRVGDRCQLVGDDVFCTDETLLREGIRTGVGNSVLVKVNQVGTLTEALAAVNAAHRAGWTAVMSHRSGETEDTTIADLAVATGCGQIKTGSLSRSDRTAKYNQLIRIEEELGDSARFAGRSALRRA
;
A
#
# COMPACT_ATOMS: atom_id res chain seq x y z
N MET A 1 -22.05 13.84 -23.05
CA MET A 1 -20.68 13.77 -23.63
C MET A 1 -20.67 12.58 -24.57
N SER A 2 -20.34 12.77 -25.85
CA SER A 2 -20.24 11.68 -26.84
C SER A 2 -19.06 10.82 -26.44
N ALA A 3 -19.26 9.50 -26.30
CA ALA A 3 -18.15 8.56 -26.15
C ALA A 3 -17.20 8.74 -27.33
N GLN A 4 -15.94 8.98 -27.07
CA GLN A 4 -14.89 9.05 -28.07
C GLN A 4 -14.80 7.66 -28.71
N ALA A 5 -14.82 7.57 -30.03
CA ALA A 5 -14.69 6.28 -30.72
C ALA A 5 -13.32 5.70 -30.39
N ALA A 6 -13.29 4.43 -29.98
CA ALA A 6 -12.05 3.72 -29.70
C ALA A 6 -11.09 3.77 -30.88
N GLY A 7 -9.78 3.90 -30.60
CA GLY A 7 -8.75 3.71 -31.61
C GLY A 7 -8.78 2.29 -32.19
N PRO A 8 -8.18 2.04 -33.35
CA PRO A 8 -8.15 0.70 -33.93
C PRO A 8 -7.45 -0.27 -32.96
N GLY A 9 -8.21 -1.24 -32.43
CA GLY A 9 -7.72 -2.33 -31.57
C GLY A 9 -7.93 -2.16 -30.06
N THR A 10 -8.21 -0.96 -29.53
CA THR A 10 -8.32 -0.70 -28.07
C THR A 10 -9.74 -0.80 -27.50
N ALA A 11 -10.75 -1.11 -28.32
CA ALA A 11 -12.10 -1.31 -27.83
C ALA A 11 -12.22 -2.60 -27.00
N ILE A 12 -12.92 -2.52 -25.87
CA ILE A 12 -13.17 -3.67 -25.00
C ILE A 12 -14.13 -4.64 -25.69
N GLU A 13 -13.67 -5.87 -25.96
CA GLU A 13 -14.46 -6.94 -26.56
C GLU A 13 -15.15 -7.77 -25.49
N THR A 14 -14.39 -8.26 -24.49
CA THR A 14 -14.92 -9.07 -23.40
C THR A 14 -14.40 -8.63 -22.05
N VAL A 15 -15.22 -8.81 -21.03
CA VAL A 15 -14.88 -8.66 -19.62
C VAL A 15 -15.35 -9.91 -18.91
N THR A 16 -14.49 -10.56 -18.15
CA THR A 16 -14.81 -11.77 -17.40
C THR A 16 -14.17 -11.70 -16.03
N ALA A 17 -14.93 -12.01 -14.99
CA ALA A 17 -14.41 -12.09 -13.64
C ALA A 17 -14.39 -13.52 -13.09
N ARG A 18 -13.56 -13.72 -12.10
CA ARG A 18 -13.53 -14.93 -11.31
C ARG A 18 -13.15 -14.65 -9.86
N ARG A 19 -13.49 -15.59 -9.03
CA ARG A 19 -12.99 -15.68 -7.67
C ARG A 19 -11.64 -16.38 -7.67
N ILE A 20 -10.64 -15.78 -7.03
CA ILE A 20 -9.36 -16.39 -6.69
C ILE A 20 -9.15 -16.35 -5.18
N ILE A 21 -8.03 -16.85 -4.67
CA ILE A 21 -7.72 -16.89 -3.23
C ILE A 21 -6.60 -15.90 -2.95
N ASP A 22 -6.80 -15.06 -1.94
CA ASP A 22 -5.78 -14.12 -1.44
C ASP A 22 -4.76 -14.80 -0.50
N SER A 23 -3.74 -14.06 -0.08
CA SER A 23 -2.66 -14.52 0.80
C SER A 23 -3.12 -14.95 2.20
N ARG A 24 -4.34 -14.59 2.60
CA ARG A 24 -4.97 -15.01 3.87
C ARG A 24 -5.94 -16.18 3.70
N GLY A 25 -6.04 -16.75 2.50
CA GLY A 25 -6.96 -17.86 2.20
C GLY A 25 -8.41 -17.42 2.01
N ASN A 26 -8.68 -16.11 1.89
CA ASN A 26 -10.02 -15.60 1.60
C ASN A 26 -10.23 -15.40 0.08
N PRO A 27 -11.48 -15.48 -0.40
CA PRO A 27 -11.74 -15.19 -1.80
C PRO A 27 -11.57 -13.69 -2.11
N THR A 28 -11.04 -13.40 -3.31
CA THR A 28 -11.01 -12.06 -3.89
C THR A 28 -11.34 -12.10 -5.38
N VAL A 29 -11.52 -10.92 -5.99
CA VAL A 29 -11.92 -10.78 -7.39
C VAL A 29 -10.70 -10.69 -8.29
N GLU A 30 -10.70 -11.44 -9.40
CA GLU A 30 -9.78 -11.25 -10.53
C GLU A 30 -10.60 -10.99 -11.79
N VAL A 31 -10.17 -10.03 -12.60
CA VAL A 31 -10.84 -9.60 -13.85
C VAL A 31 -9.89 -9.75 -15.02
N ASP A 32 -10.41 -10.33 -16.11
CA ASP A 32 -9.80 -10.33 -17.43
C ASP A 32 -10.56 -9.38 -18.37
N ILE A 33 -9.84 -8.53 -19.08
CA ILE A 33 -10.34 -7.75 -20.21
C ILE A 33 -9.59 -8.12 -21.46
N VAL A 34 -10.31 -8.47 -22.53
CA VAL A 34 -9.77 -8.70 -23.86
C VAL A 34 -10.23 -7.58 -24.77
N LEU A 35 -9.31 -7.01 -25.54
CA LEU A 35 -9.58 -5.97 -26.53
C LEU A 35 -9.80 -6.57 -27.92
N THR A 36 -10.33 -5.78 -28.84
CA THR A 36 -10.62 -6.22 -30.22
C THR A 36 -9.40 -6.63 -31.03
N ASP A 37 -8.18 -6.23 -30.62
CA ASP A 37 -6.93 -6.70 -31.21
C ASP A 37 -6.40 -7.99 -30.57
N GLY A 38 -7.11 -8.54 -29.57
CA GLY A 38 -6.73 -9.73 -28.80
C GLY A 38 -5.84 -9.43 -27.59
N SER A 39 -5.48 -8.18 -27.32
CA SER A 39 -4.71 -7.80 -26.12
C SER A 39 -5.48 -8.12 -24.86
N LEU A 40 -4.80 -8.75 -23.89
CA LEU A 40 -5.34 -9.18 -22.60
C LEU A 40 -4.78 -8.33 -21.46
N GLY A 41 -5.65 -7.84 -20.60
CA GLY A 41 -5.30 -7.30 -19.29
C GLY A 41 -5.95 -8.12 -18.18
N ARG A 42 -5.16 -8.52 -17.18
CA ARG A 42 -5.61 -9.26 -16.00
C ARG A 42 -5.24 -8.50 -14.75
N ALA A 43 -6.18 -8.33 -13.82
CA ALA A 43 -5.94 -7.70 -12.54
C ALA A 43 -6.64 -8.45 -11.41
N ALA A 44 -5.91 -8.70 -10.33
CA ALA A 44 -6.46 -9.22 -9.08
C ALA A 44 -6.53 -8.10 -8.03
N VAL A 45 -7.61 -8.10 -7.25
CA VAL A 45 -7.92 -7.03 -6.29
C VAL A 45 -7.44 -7.42 -4.89
N PRO A 46 -6.65 -6.57 -4.21
CA PRO A 46 -6.24 -6.79 -2.83
C PRO A 46 -7.40 -6.54 -1.84
N SER A 47 -7.23 -7.01 -0.59
CA SER A 47 -8.23 -6.92 0.47
C SER A 47 -7.60 -6.49 1.81
N GLY A 48 -8.19 -5.54 2.52
CA GLY A 48 -7.71 -5.07 3.83
C GLY A 48 -8.04 -6.03 4.99
N ALA A 49 -7.27 -5.97 6.09
CA ALA A 49 -7.63 -6.52 7.40
C ALA A 49 -8.16 -5.40 8.30
N SER A 50 -7.35 -4.39 8.58
CA SER A 50 -7.78 -3.10 9.09
C SER A 50 -8.32 -2.26 7.94
N THR A 51 -9.38 -1.51 8.16
CA THR A 51 -10.00 -0.65 7.14
C THR A 51 -10.40 0.67 7.75
N GLY A 52 -9.97 1.77 7.16
CA GLY A 52 -10.43 3.10 7.52
C GLY A 52 -11.95 3.24 7.33
N ALA A 53 -12.60 3.94 8.23
CA ALA A 53 -14.07 4.06 8.23
C ALA A 53 -14.64 4.70 6.94
N ARG A 54 -13.79 5.35 6.15
CA ARG A 54 -14.15 6.10 4.93
C ARG A 54 -13.74 5.44 3.63
N GLU A 55 -13.20 4.21 3.68
CA GLU A 55 -12.84 3.45 2.48
C GLU A 55 -14.07 3.12 1.62
N ALA A 56 -13.85 3.00 0.32
CA ALA A 56 -14.84 2.44 -0.60
C ALA A 56 -15.15 0.97 -0.23
N VAL A 57 -16.40 0.57 -0.40
CA VAL A 57 -16.90 -0.71 0.11
C VAL A 57 -16.38 -1.89 -0.70
N GLU A 58 -15.61 -2.75 -0.07
CA GLU A 58 -15.34 -4.09 -0.58
C GLU A 58 -16.62 -4.95 -0.44
N LEU A 59 -17.24 -5.29 -1.57
CA LEU A 59 -18.50 -6.05 -1.58
C LEU A 59 -18.23 -7.51 -1.23
N ARG A 60 -18.79 -7.96 -0.09
CA ARG A 60 -18.79 -9.33 0.39
C ARG A 60 -20.21 -9.89 0.35
N ASP A 61 -20.33 -11.22 0.15
CA ASP A 61 -21.64 -11.87 0.02
C ASP A 61 -22.43 -11.89 1.32
N GLY A 62 -21.74 -11.95 2.48
CA GLY A 62 -22.34 -11.97 3.81
C GLY A 62 -22.97 -13.32 4.20
N ASP A 63 -22.92 -14.34 3.34
CA ASP A 63 -23.42 -15.68 3.62
C ASP A 63 -22.44 -16.45 4.52
N SER A 64 -22.73 -16.51 5.81
CA SER A 64 -21.89 -17.18 6.79
C SER A 64 -21.70 -18.67 6.56
N THR A 65 -22.57 -19.32 5.75
CA THR A 65 -22.47 -20.75 5.41
C THR A 65 -21.42 -21.03 4.34
N ARG A 66 -21.00 -19.98 3.62
CA ARG A 66 -19.97 -20.07 2.57
C ARG A 66 -18.90 -19.01 2.83
N TRP A 67 -17.64 -19.43 2.79
CA TRP A 67 -16.49 -18.54 2.98
C TRP A 67 -16.56 -17.70 4.29
N HIS A 68 -17.29 -18.18 5.31
CA HIS A 68 -17.55 -17.45 6.55
C HIS A 68 -18.06 -16.02 6.34
N GLY A 69 -18.89 -15.81 5.30
CA GLY A 69 -19.43 -14.50 4.92
C GLY A 69 -18.54 -13.68 3.98
N LYS A 70 -17.29 -14.12 3.74
CA LYS A 70 -16.30 -13.37 2.95
C LYS A 70 -16.35 -13.67 1.44
N GLY A 71 -17.41 -14.35 0.93
CA GLY A 71 -17.59 -14.62 -0.50
C GLY A 71 -17.60 -13.34 -1.34
N VAL A 72 -17.27 -13.46 -2.63
CA VAL A 72 -17.25 -12.36 -3.61
C VAL A 72 -18.08 -12.69 -4.87
N ASP A 73 -18.97 -13.66 -4.78
CA ASP A 73 -19.78 -14.12 -5.92
C ASP A 73 -20.69 -13.01 -6.46
N ARG A 74 -21.19 -12.11 -5.59
CA ARG A 74 -21.95 -10.92 -5.99
C ARG A 74 -21.11 -9.94 -6.79
N ALA A 75 -19.89 -9.65 -6.33
CA ALA A 75 -18.98 -8.77 -7.04
C ALA A 75 -18.59 -9.33 -8.42
N VAL A 76 -18.30 -10.64 -8.50
CA VAL A 76 -18.06 -11.35 -9.77
C VAL A 76 -19.28 -11.24 -10.69
N ALA A 77 -20.51 -11.48 -10.19
CA ALA A 77 -21.72 -11.36 -10.98
C ALA A 77 -21.96 -9.93 -11.49
N HIS A 78 -21.62 -8.91 -10.71
CA HIS A 78 -21.70 -7.50 -11.16
C HIS A 78 -20.72 -7.23 -12.31
N VAL A 79 -19.48 -7.77 -12.25
CA VAL A 79 -18.50 -7.62 -13.33
C VAL A 79 -19.01 -8.31 -14.60
N ASP A 80 -19.40 -9.59 -14.53
CA ASP A 80 -19.84 -10.37 -15.69
C ASP A 80 -21.18 -9.88 -16.28
N GLY A 81 -21.98 -9.19 -15.48
CA GLY A 81 -23.29 -8.67 -15.83
C GLY A 81 -23.29 -7.20 -16.27
N GLU A 82 -23.74 -6.32 -15.37
CA GLU A 82 -24.00 -4.91 -15.70
C GLU A 82 -22.74 -4.10 -16.00
N ILE A 83 -21.61 -4.39 -15.34
CA ILE A 83 -20.35 -3.70 -15.63
C ILE A 83 -19.86 -4.08 -17.03
N ALA A 84 -19.80 -5.38 -17.37
CA ALA A 84 -19.39 -5.83 -18.70
C ALA A 84 -20.28 -5.22 -19.80
N ALA A 85 -21.60 -5.14 -19.57
CA ALA A 85 -22.53 -4.52 -20.52
C ALA A 85 -22.26 -3.02 -20.70
N ALA A 86 -21.90 -2.30 -19.64
CA ALA A 86 -21.64 -0.86 -19.66
C ALA A 86 -20.29 -0.48 -20.29
N VAL A 87 -19.27 -1.36 -20.19
CA VAL A 87 -17.92 -1.04 -20.67
C VAL A 87 -17.58 -1.66 -22.04
N ARG A 88 -18.32 -2.68 -22.50
CA ARG A 88 -18.10 -3.28 -23.81
C ARG A 88 -18.18 -2.22 -24.92
N GLY A 89 -17.21 -2.25 -25.84
CA GLY A 89 -17.07 -1.31 -26.94
C GLY A 89 -16.47 0.05 -26.55
N ARG A 90 -16.23 0.31 -25.25
CA ARG A 90 -15.49 1.49 -24.83
C ARG A 90 -14.00 1.34 -25.14
N ASP A 91 -13.34 2.45 -25.28
CA ASP A 91 -11.90 2.51 -25.46
C ASP A 91 -11.19 2.28 -24.10
N ALA A 92 -10.42 1.21 -23.98
CA ALA A 92 -9.62 0.93 -22.77
C ALA A 92 -8.49 1.95 -22.58
N ALA A 93 -8.07 2.67 -23.63
CA ALA A 93 -7.07 3.73 -23.53
C ALA A 93 -7.65 5.03 -22.92
N ASP A 94 -8.97 5.21 -22.92
CA ASP A 94 -9.65 6.30 -22.20
C ASP A 94 -9.93 5.90 -20.74
N GLN A 95 -8.85 5.71 -19.95
CA GLN A 95 -8.94 5.29 -18.55
C GLN A 95 -9.87 6.19 -17.72
N ALA A 96 -9.73 7.50 -17.85
CA ALA A 96 -10.53 8.44 -17.07
C ALA A 96 -12.02 8.37 -17.43
N GLY A 97 -12.34 8.24 -18.72
CA GLY A 97 -13.72 8.06 -19.18
C GLY A 97 -14.31 6.72 -18.78
N LEU A 98 -13.49 5.65 -18.76
CA LEU A 98 -13.91 4.34 -18.28
C LEU A 98 -14.22 4.37 -16.78
N ASP A 99 -13.30 4.89 -15.96
CA ASP A 99 -13.46 4.98 -14.51
C ASP A 99 -14.66 5.87 -14.12
N ALA A 100 -14.82 7.01 -14.78
CA ALA A 100 -15.99 7.87 -14.59
C ALA A 100 -17.31 7.15 -14.91
N ALA A 101 -17.33 6.30 -15.94
CA ALA A 101 -18.52 5.51 -16.27
C ALA A 101 -18.81 4.43 -15.23
N LEU A 102 -17.78 3.79 -14.66
CA LEU A 102 -17.91 2.80 -13.59
C LEU A 102 -18.45 3.45 -12.30
N ILE A 103 -17.92 4.61 -11.91
CA ILE A 103 -18.39 5.41 -10.76
C ILE A 103 -19.85 5.82 -10.97
N ALA A 104 -20.21 6.34 -12.14
CA ALA A 104 -21.56 6.73 -12.46
C ALA A 104 -22.53 5.55 -12.49
N LEU A 105 -22.07 4.38 -12.94
CA LEU A 105 -22.87 3.15 -12.94
C LEU A 105 -23.18 2.69 -11.52
N ASP A 106 -22.22 2.75 -10.58
CA ASP A 106 -22.46 2.45 -9.16
C ASP A 106 -23.44 3.46 -8.54
N GLY A 107 -23.18 4.74 -8.73
CA GLY A 107 -24.02 5.84 -8.30
C GLY A 107 -24.03 6.10 -6.79
N THR A 108 -23.24 5.40 -6.00
CA THR A 108 -23.08 5.63 -4.54
C THR A 108 -21.71 6.24 -4.23
N ALA A 109 -21.62 7.01 -3.15
CA ALA A 109 -20.38 7.70 -2.76
C ALA A 109 -19.23 6.73 -2.45
N THR A 110 -19.56 5.56 -1.88
CA THR A 110 -18.57 4.55 -1.42
C THR A 110 -18.53 3.32 -2.31
N LYS A 111 -19.10 3.37 -3.52
CA LYS A 111 -19.18 2.23 -4.45
C LYS A 111 -19.84 0.98 -3.83
N SER A 112 -20.79 1.20 -2.92
CA SER A 112 -21.43 0.14 -2.12
C SER A 112 -22.41 -0.73 -2.89
N ARG A 113 -22.90 -0.28 -4.07
CA ARG A 113 -23.87 -1.03 -4.86
C ARG A 113 -23.21 -2.14 -5.68
N LEU A 114 -22.16 -1.83 -6.42
CA LEU A 114 -21.43 -2.79 -7.26
C LEU A 114 -20.25 -3.42 -6.51
N GLY A 115 -19.66 -2.67 -5.61
CA GLY A 115 -18.45 -3.01 -4.88
C GLY A 115 -17.19 -2.38 -5.48
N ALA A 116 -16.39 -1.73 -4.63
CA ALA A 116 -15.12 -1.17 -5.05
C ALA A 116 -14.17 -2.24 -5.62
N ASN A 117 -14.24 -3.47 -5.13
CA ASN A 117 -13.48 -4.61 -5.63
C ASN A 117 -13.87 -4.99 -7.08
N ALA A 118 -15.15 -4.99 -7.41
CA ALA A 118 -15.61 -5.23 -8.79
C ALA A 118 -15.15 -4.11 -9.73
N ILE A 119 -15.31 -2.86 -9.31
CA ILE A 119 -14.95 -1.67 -10.09
C ILE A 119 -13.43 -1.61 -10.30
N LEU A 120 -12.63 -1.78 -9.25
CA LEU A 120 -11.17 -1.73 -9.34
C LEU A 120 -10.61 -2.82 -10.25
N GLY A 121 -11.14 -4.05 -10.15
CA GLY A 121 -10.70 -5.14 -11.02
C GLY A 121 -10.82 -4.78 -12.50
N VAL A 122 -11.93 -4.16 -12.90
CA VAL A 122 -12.16 -3.70 -14.27
C VAL A 122 -11.26 -2.53 -14.63
N SER A 123 -11.12 -1.54 -13.75
CA SER A 123 -10.28 -0.36 -13.94
C SER A 123 -8.81 -0.74 -14.21
N LEU A 124 -8.23 -1.61 -13.37
CA LEU A 124 -6.85 -2.06 -13.51
C LEU A 124 -6.64 -3.00 -14.71
N ALA A 125 -7.60 -3.92 -14.96
CA ALA A 125 -7.52 -4.82 -16.10
C ALA A 125 -7.57 -4.04 -17.42
N ALA A 126 -8.38 -2.97 -17.51
CA ALA A 126 -8.44 -2.10 -18.68
C ALA A 126 -7.10 -1.39 -18.95
N ALA A 127 -6.47 -0.83 -17.91
CA ALA A 127 -5.14 -0.21 -18.01
C ALA A 127 -4.09 -1.20 -18.55
N LYS A 128 -4.08 -2.41 -18.01
CA LYS A 128 -3.17 -3.48 -18.44
C LYS A 128 -3.43 -3.92 -19.88
N ALA A 129 -4.70 -4.06 -20.29
CA ALA A 129 -5.08 -4.40 -21.66
C ALA A 129 -4.65 -3.30 -22.65
N ALA A 130 -4.87 -2.02 -22.30
CA ALA A 130 -4.43 -0.89 -23.09
C ALA A 130 -2.90 -0.83 -23.21
N ALA A 131 -2.17 -1.04 -22.12
CA ALA A 131 -0.71 -1.13 -22.15
C ALA A 131 -0.21 -2.23 -23.12
N ALA A 132 -0.83 -3.42 -23.04
CA ALA A 132 -0.51 -4.54 -23.93
C ALA A 132 -0.80 -4.21 -25.40
N ALA A 133 -1.93 -3.56 -25.72
CA ALA A 133 -2.27 -3.12 -27.08
C ALA A 133 -1.23 -2.13 -27.63
N HIS A 134 -0.68 -1.26 -26.78
CA HIS A 134 0.40 -0.34 -27.14
C HIS A 134 1.78 -1.00 -27.13
N ARG A 135 1.88 -2.27 -26.72
CA ARG A 135 3.14 -3.03 -26.55
C ARG A 135 4.12 -2.34 -25.60
N LEU A 136 3.58 -1.76 -24.54
CA LEU A 136 4.34 -1.11 -23.49
C LEU A 136 4.15 -1.85 -22.16
N PRO A 137 5.18 -1.93 -21.30
CA PRO A 137 4.99 -2.32 -19.93
C PRO A 137 4.07 -1.30 -19.22
N LEU A 138 3.33 -1.76 -18.20
CA LEU A 138 2.32 -0.92 -17.55
C LEU A 138 2.90 0.37 -16.97
N TYR A 139 4.07 0.29 -16.33
CA TYR A 139 4.72 1.48 -15.75
C TYR A 139 5.04 2.54 -16.81
N SER A 140 5.52 2.12 -17.99
CA SER A 140 5.86 3.01 -19.11
C SER A 140 4.61 3.57 -19.78
N TYR A 141 3.55 2.74 -19.93
CA TYR A 141 2.28 3.17 -20.50
C TYR A 141 1.62 4.29 -19.67
N LEU A 142 1.61 4.13 -18.34
CA LEU A 142 0.97 5.09 -17.42
C LEU A 142 1.84 6.31 -17.13
N GLY A 143 3.14 6.12 -16.95
CA GLY A 143 4.06 7.18 -16.51
C GLY A 143 4.81 7.89 -17.64
N GLY A 144 4.75 7.35 -18.88
CA GLY A 144 5.42 7.93 -20.04
C GLY A 144 6.95 7.97 -19.91
N ALA A 145 7.58 9.01 -20.45
CA ALA A 145 9.04 9.15 -20.50
C ALA A 145 9.68 9.35 -19.11
N ASP A 146 8.91 9.80 -18.12
CA ASP A 146 9.40 10.08 -16.76
C ASP A 146 9.36 8.84 -15.85
N ALA A 147 8.83 7.70 -16.32
CA ALA A 147 8.71 6.45 -15.56
C ALA A 147 10.06 5.70 -15.47
N HIS A 148 11.02 6.25 -14.76
CA HIS A 148 12.36 5.67 -14.58
C HIS A 148 12.86 5.71 -13.12
N LEU A 149 12.03 6.17 -12.17
CA LEU A 149 12.37 6.24 -10.75
C LEU A 149 11.92 4.98 -10.02
N LEU A 150 12.90 4.14 -9.61
CA LEU A 150 12.67 2.97 -8.75
C LEU A 150 12.40 3.44 -7.32
N PRO A 151 11.32 2.96 -6.69
CA PRO A 151 10.94 3.40 -5.34
C PRO A 151 11.88 2.85 -4.26
N LEU A 152 12.05 3.61 -3.16
CA LEU A 152 12.63 3.11 -1.92
C LEU A 152 11.68 2.06 -1.31
N PRO A 153 12.12 0.81 -1.08
CA PRO A 153 11.28 -0.20 -0.45
C PRO A 153 11.23 0.00 1.08
N MET A 154 10.01 0.04 1.62
CA MET A 154 9.72 0.03 3.05
C MET A 154 9.35 -1.42 3.43
N MET A 155 10.30 -2.14 4.04
CA MET A 155 10.23 -3.59 4.23
C MET A 155 9.77 -3.92 5.65
N ASN A 156 8.56 -4.44 5.81
CA ASN A 156 8.01 -4.82 7.10
C ASN A 156 8.63 -6.12 7.63
N ILE A 157 9.58 -6.06 8.57
CA ILE A 157 10.34 -7.20 9.06
C ILE A 157 9.90 -7.73 10.42
N VAL A 158 9.11 -6.94 11.19
CA VAL A 158 8.44 -7.39 12.42
C VAL A 158 6.98 -6.97 12.40
N ASN A 159 6.09 -7.93 12.63
CA ASN A 159 4.65 -7.74 12.67
C ASN A 159 4.13 -7.81 14.13
N GLY A 160 3.18 -6.94 14.44
CA GLY A 160 2.38 -6.96 15.65
C GLY A 160 0.94 -6.51 15.36
N GLY A 161 0.24 -6.00 16.35
CA GLY A 161 -1.13 -5.49 16.20
C GLY A 161 -2.06 -6.44 15.47
N ALA A 162 -2.83 -5.95 14.51
CA ALA A 162 -3.78 -6.75 13.72
C ALA A 162 -3.09 -7.74 12.76
N HIS A 163 -1.78 -7.62 12.51
CA HIS A 163 -1.03 -8.46 11.57
C HIS A 163 -0.39 -9.70 12.20
N ALA A 164 -0.44 -9.84 13.53
CA ALA A 164 0.16 -10.99 14.24
C ALA A 164 -0.54 -11.28 15.56
N ASP A 165 -0.60 -12.56 15.94
CA ASP A 165 -1.10 -13.00 17.25
C ASP A 165 0.04 -12.96 18.27
N ASN A 166 0.39 -11.74 18.70
CA ASN A 166 1.44 -11.46 19.71
C ASN A 166 1.07 -10.21 20.52
N PRO A 167 1.78 -9.91 21.63
CA PRO A 167 1.44 -8.78 22.49
C PRO A 167 1.94 -7.41 22.02
N LEU A 168 2.60 -7.28 20.85
CA LEU A 168 3.02 -5.98 20.33
C LEU A 168 1.80 -5.14 19.94
N ASP A 169 1.71 -3.92 20.46
CA ASP A 169 0.61 -2.99 20.13
C ASP A 169 0.79 -2.38 18.72
N PHE A 170 2.02 -2.06 18.32
CA PHE A 170 2.33 -1.53 17.00
C PHE A 170 2.27 -2.61 15.92
N GLN A 171 1.65 -2.27 14.78
CA GLN A 171 1.36 -3.22 13.73
C GLN A 171 2.59 -3.60 12.90
N GLU A 172 3.49 -2.62 12.63
CA GLU A 172 4.64 -2.85 11.75
C GLU A 172 5.90 -2.13 12.22
N PHE A 173 7.02 -2.87 12.09
CA PHE A 173 8.37 -2.30 12.20
C PHE A 173 9.10 -2.60 10.89
N MET A 174 9.49 -1.55 10.20
CA MET A 174 10.03 -1.63 8.86
C MET A 174 11.46 -1.13 8.80
N ILE A 175 12.18 -1.59 7.77
CA ILE A 175 13.49 -1.07 7.38
C ILE A 175 13.42 -0.48 5.97
N ALA A 176 14.22 0.55 5.72
CA ALA A 176 14.41 1.15 4.41
C ALA A 176 15.89 1.29 4.10
N PRO A 177 16.42 0.58 3.08
CA PRO A 177 17.83 0.67 2.67
C PRO A 177 18.11 1.97 1.91
N VAL A 178 18.12 3.09 2.64
CA VAL A 178 18.25 4.46 2.08
C VAL A 178 19.64 4.75 1.51
N GLY A 179 20.64 3.96 1.86
CA GLY A 179 22.02 4.09 1.38
C GLY A 179 22.38 3.15 0.23
N ALA A 180 21.42 2.41 -0.32
CA ALA A 180 21.64 1.56 -1.48
C ALA A 180 21.82 2.39 -2.76
N ASP A 181 22.60 1.88 -3.72
CA ASP A 181 22.85 2.54 -5.01
C ASP A 181 21.85 2.12 -6.09
N SER A 182 21.09 1.02 -5.86
CA SER A 182 20.10 0.49 -6.79
C SER A 182 18.95 -0.20 -6.04
N PHE A 183 17.85 -0.49 -6.73
CA PHE A 183 16.74 -1.23 -6.13
C PHE A 183 17.14 -2.68 -5.79
N ALA A 184 17.86 -3.36 -6.69
CA ALA A 184 18.34 -4.72 -6.44
C ALA A 184 19.28 -4.78 -5.23
N GLU A 185 20.15 -3.77 -5.07
CA GLU A 185 21.03 -3.63 -3.90
C GLU A 185 20.22 -3.39 -2.61
N ALA A 186 19.18 -2.56 -2.66
CA ALA A 186 18.28 -2.35 -1.53
C ALA A 186 17.60 -3.67 -1.09
N VAL A 187 17.16 -4.49 -2.04
CA VAL A 187 16.58 -5.82 -1.74
C VAL A 187 17.62 -6.75 -1.11
N ARG A 188 18.87 -6.75 -1.60
CA ARG A 188 19.96 -7.53 -0.99
C ARG A 188 20.21 -7.13 0.45
N MET A 189 20.37 -5.83 0.70
CA MET A 189 20.61 -5.29 2.05
C MET A 189 19.48 -5.68 3.00
N GLY A 190 18.23 -5.50 2.57
CA GLY A 190 17.06 -5.89 3.36
C GLY A 190 17.02 -7.39 3.67
N SER A 191 17.36 -8.25 2.70
CA SER A 191 17.40 -9.70 2.88
C SER A 191 18.47 -10.12 3.91
N GLU A 192 19.62 -9.50 3.91
CA GLU A 192 20.69 -9.79 4.88
C GLU A 192 20.27 -9.42 6.31
N VAL A 193 19.61 -8.26 6.48
CA VAL A 193 19.05 -7.86 7.79
C VAL A 193 17.95 -8.82 8.22
N PHE A 194 17.01 -9.16 7.32
CA PHE A 194 15.91 -10.09 7.61
C PHE A 194 16.44 -11.45 8.13
N HIS A 195 17.42 -12.03 7.45
CA HIS A 195 18.00 -13.30 7.89
C HIS A 195 18.84 -13.19 9.16
N THR A 196 19.45 -12.04 9.41
CA THR A 196 20.18 -11.79 10.66
C THR A 196 19.20 -11.64 11.82
N LEU A 197 18.15 -10.86 11.66
CA LEU A 197 17.06 -10.74 12.64
C LEU A 197 16.44 -12.10 12.99
N ARG A 198 16.22 -12.96 12.00
CA ARG A 198 15.75 -14.33 12.24
C ARG A 198 16.65 -15.11 13.18
N ARG A 199 17.97 -15.05 12.97
CA ARG A 199 18.94 -15.74 13.83
C ARG A 199 18.95 -15.17 15.24
N ASP A 200 18.85 -13.86 15.38
CA ASP A 200 18.86 -13.18 16.67
C ASP A 200 17.61 -13.48 17.48
N LEU A 201 16.43 -13.47 16.85
CA LEU A 201 15.17 -13.85 17.49
C LEU A 201 15.20 -15.31 17.95
N LEU A 202 15.69 -16.24 17.12
CA LEU A 202 15.84 -17.64 17.50
C LEU A 202 16.82 -17.82 18.68
N ALA A 203 17.95 -17.11 18.67
CA ALA A 203 18.93 -17.18 19.74
C ALA A 203 18.39 -16.63 21.07
N ALA A 204 17.47 -15.67 21.00
CA ALA A 204 16.77 -15.12 22.16
C ALA A 204 15.55 -15.97 22.60
N GLY A 205 15.24 -17.05 21.87
CA GLY A 205 14.11 -17.95 22.20
C GLY A 205 12.76 -17.52 21.69
N HIS A 206 12.70 -16.52 20.78
CA HIS A 206 11.47 -16.05 20.16
C HIS A 206 11.07 -16.88 18.94
N SER A 207 9.76 -16.87 18.62
CA SER A 207 9.22 -17.41 17.38
C SER A 207 9.75 -16.64 16.17
N THR A 208 10.02 -17.36 15.09
CA THR A 208 10.27 -16.79 13.76
C THR A 208 9.19 -17.18 12.75
N GLY A 209 7.99 -17.54 13.24
CA GLY A 209 6.79 -17.56 12.43
C GLY A 209 6.51 -16.16 11.89
N VAL A 210 5.91 -16.09 10.69
CA VAL A 210 5.67 -14.81 10.02
C VAL A 210 4.19 -14.42 10.11
N GLY A 211 3.94 -13.13 10.20
CA GLY A 211 2.61 -12.53 10.14
C GLY A 211 2.06 -12.42 8.71
N ASP A 212 0.94 -11.74 8.57
CA ASP A 212 0.22 -11.60 7.29
C ASP A 212 1.07 -10.96 6.20
N GLU A 213 1.97 -10.06 6.55
CA GLU A 213 2.82 -9.33 5.61
C GLU A 213 4.23 -9.90 5.45
N GLY A 214 4.50 -11.07 6.05
CA GLY A 214 5.75 -11.80 5.89
C GLY A 214 6.88 -11.39 6.84
N GLY A 215 6.69 -10.39 7.70
CA GLY A 215 7.57 -10.06 8.82
C GLY A 215 7.46 -11.07 9.95
N PHE A 216 8.48 -11.19 10.81
CA PHE A 216 8.44 -12.08 11.96
C PHE A 216 7.40 -11.61 12.98
N ALA A 217 6.79 -12.55 13.68
CA ALA A 217 5.80 -12.30 14.74
C ALA A 217 6.33 -12.80 16.11
N PRO A 218 7.39 -12.19 16.67
CA PRO A 218 7.94 -12.58 17.96
C PRO A 218 7.01 -12.15 19.11
N SER A 219 7.10 -12.84 20.24
CA SER A 219 6.41 -12.43 21.47
C SER A 219 7.23 -11.34 22.20
N LEU A 220 7.22 -10.13 21.65
CA LEU A 220 7.77 -8.91 22.25
C LEU A 220 6.62 -8.08 22.82
N ARG A 221 6.90 -7.18 23.75
CA ARG A 221 5.85 -6.43 24.46
C ARG A 221 5.84 -4.94 24.12
N THR A 222 7.00 -4.37 23.80
CA THR A 222 7.14 -2.93 23.60
C THR A 222 7.72 -2.62 22.22
N ALA A 223 7.46 -1.42 21.74
CA ALA A 223 8.04 -0.92 20.50
C ALA A 223 9.57 -0.86 20.61
N GLU A 224 10.10 -0.45 21.75
CA GLU A 224 11.55 -0.37 22.01
C GLU A 224 12.21 -1.75 21.90
N GLU A 225 11.62 -2.82 22.47
CA GLU A 225 12.15 -4.19 22.32
C GLU A 225 12.26 -4.59 20.84
N ALA A 226 11.25 -4.29 20.04
CA ALA A 226 11.27 -4.60 18.61
C ALA A 226 12.31 -3.78 17.86
N LEU A 227 12.38 -2.46 18.12
CA LEU A 227 13.39 -1.57 17.52
C LEU A 227 14.81 -1.98 17.88
N ASP A 228 15.08 -2.39 19.13
CA ASP A 228 16.40 -2.85 19.58
C ASP A 228 16.84 -4.12 18.84
N PHE A 229 15.94 -5.09 18.61
CA PHE A 229 16.23 -6.27 17.79
C PHE A 229 16.57 -5.89 16.35
N VAL A 230 15.81 -4.98 15.76
CA VAL A 230 16.04 -4.51 14.38
C VAL A 230 17.36 -3.75 14.27
N MET A 231 17.63 -2.84 15.20
CA MET A 231 18.91 -2.10 15.28
C MET A 231 20.10 -3.06 15.37
N THR A 232 20.02 -4.01 16.29
CA THR A 232 21.07 -5.03 16.47
C THR A 232 21.30 -5.84 15.19
N ALA A 233 20.23 -6.22 14.49
CA ALA A 233 20.32 -6.97 13.24
C ALA A 233 20.99 -6.14 12.12
N ILE A 234 20.67 -4.84 12.01
CA ILE A 234 21.31 -3.92 11.06
C ILE A 234 22.83 -3.83 11.36
N GLU A 235 23.22 -3.58 12.61
CA GLU A 235 24.63 -3.45 13.01
C GLU A 235 25.41 -4.74 12.78
N ARG A 236 24.82 -5.91 13.08
CA ARG A 236 25.47 -7.22 12.86
C ARG A 236 25.67 -7.57 11.39
N THR A 237 24.92 -6.99 10.48
CA THR A 237 25.19 -7.11 9.04
C THR A 237 26.28 -6.17 8.56
N GLY A 238 26.77 -5.27 9.42
CA GLY A 238 27.79 -4.29 9.09
C GLY A 238 27.26 -2.98 8.51
N TYR A 239 25.92 -2.83 8.43
CA TYR A 239 25.29 -1.57 7.99
C TYR A 239 25.15 -0.60 9.15
N ARG A 240 25.15 0.68 8.82
CA ARG A 240 25.01 1.78 9.79
C ARG A 240 23.52 2.17 9.89
N PRO A 241 22.88 2.00 11.08
CA PRO A 241 21.51 2.48 11.28
C PRO A 241 21.39 3.97 10.97
N GLY A 242 20.30 4.34 10.34
CA GLY A 242 20.00 5.73 9.96
C GLY A 242 20.78 6.25 8.75
N THR A 243 21.94 5.67 8.42
CA THR A 243 22.76 6.08 7.27
C THR A 243 22.57 5.16 6.06
N ASP A 244 22.79 3.87 6.26
CA ASP A 244 22.66 2.85 5.21
C ASP A 244 21.24 2.30 5.20
N ILE A 245 20.69 2.03 6.40
CA ILE A 245 19.33 1.52 6.60
C ILE A 245 18.63 2.35 7.68
N GLY A 246 17.50 2.97 7.31
CA GLY A 246 16.61 3.69 8.24
C GLY A 246 15.55 2.77 8.81
N LEU A 247 14.96 3.21 9.95
CA LEU A 247 13.80 2.55 10.57
C LEU A 247 12.53 3.30 10.21
N LEU A 248 11.44 2.54 10.10
CA LEU A 248 10.10 3.09 9.91
C LEU A 248 9.13 2.27 10.75
N MET A 249 8.00 2.87 11.11
CA MET A 249 6.97 2.23 11.93
C MET A 249 5.59 2.48 11.35
N ASP A 250 4.67 1.57 11.64
CA ASP A 250 3.24 1.75 11.52
C ASP A 250 2.57 1.30 12.82
N PRO A 251 2.24 2.21 13.74
CA PRO A 251 1.44 1.89 14.90
C PRO A 251 0.02 1.42 14.57
N ALA A 252 -0.58 1.88 13.46
CA ALA A 252 -2.00 1.74 13.16
C ALA A 252 -2.87 2.20 14.35
N SER A 253 -2.64 3.43 14.80
CA SER A 253 -3.11 3.91 16.12
C SER A 253 -4.62 3.94 16.29
N SER A 254 -5.40 3.92 15.19
CA SER A 254 -6.86 3.78 15.24
C SER A 254 -7.30 2.47 15.91
N GLU A 255 -6.51 1.39 15.81
CA GLU A 255 -6.84 0.06 16.32
C GLU A 255 -6.87 0.01 17.88
N PHE A 256 -6.11 0.87 18.54
CA PHE A 256 -6.02 0.92 20.01
C PHE A 256 -6.45 2.27 20.61
N PHE A 257 -7.05 3.17 19.82
CA PHE A 257 -7.64 4.41 20.32
C PHE A 257 -9.11 4.22 20.70
N ARG A 258 -9.40 4.31 22.00
CA ARG A 258 -10.76 4.09 22.56
C ARG A 258 -11.05 5.08 23.65
N ASP A 259 -12.26 5.63 23.68
CA ASP A 259 -12.74 6.56 24.71
C ASP A 259 -11.80 7.76 24.93
N GLY A 260 -11.16 8.24 23.86
CA GLY A 260 -10.26 9.40 23.89
C GLY A 260 -8.87 9.12 24.46
N VAL A 261 -8.47 7.85 24.59
CA VAL A 261 -7.14 7.44 25.02
C VAL A 261 -6.58 6.32 24.13
N TYR A 262 -5.26 6.25 24.05
CA TYR A 262 -4.53 5.17 23.40
C TYR A 262 -4.23 4.08 24.44
N ASP A 263 -4.83 2.90 24.24
CA ASP A 263 -4.73 1.75 25.16
C ASP A 263 -3.71 0.74 24.66
N TYR A 264 -2.47 0.87 25.11
CA TYR A 264 -1.36 -0.02 24.81
C TYR A 264 -1.48 -1.29 25.67
N ALA A 265 -2.33 -2.21 25.23
CA ALA A 265 -2.70 -3.40 26.01
C ALA A 265 -1.51 -4.34 26.25
N GLY A 266 -0.57 -4.46 25.28
CA GLY A 266 0.63 -5.25 25.41
C GLY A 266 1.62 -4.70 26.42
N GLU A 267 1.74 -3.38 26.50
CA GLU A 267 2.55 -2.68 27.51
C GLU A 267 1.81 -2.54 28.85
N GLY A 268 0.48 -2.61 28.86
CA GLY A 268 -0.35 -2.34 30.03
C GLY A 268 -0.41 -0.85 30.42
N VAL A 269 -0.29 0.05 29.43
CA VAL A 269 -0.24 1.50 29.64
C VAL A 269 -1.32 2.20 28.81
N ARG A 270 -1.93 3.24 29.38
CA ARG A 270 -2.85 4.14 28.68
C ARG A 270 -2.23 5.52 28.55
N ARG A 271 -2.39 6.13 27.38
CA ARG A 271 -1.87 7.47 27.08
C ARG A 271 -3.00 8.36 26.56
N THR A 272 -3.08 9.57 27.07
CA THR A 272 -3.85 10.64 26.43
C THR A 272 -3.26 10.99 25.07
N PRO A 273 -3.96 11.71 24.17
CA PRO A 273 -3.40 12.16 22.89
C PRO A 273 -2.03 12.84 23.04
N SER A 274 -1.88 13.79 23.94
CA SER A 274 -0.61 14.52 24.14
C SER A 274 0.50 13.61 24.71
N GLU A 275 0.19 12.68 25.62
CA GLU A 275 1.15 11.68 26.11
C GLU A 275 1.56 10.70 25.01
N ASN A 276 0.68 10.41 24.04
CA ASN A 276 1.00 9.62 22.87
C ASN A 276 1.94 10.37 21.93
N VAL A 277 1.69 11.65 21.69
CA VAL A 277 2.61 12.55 20.95
C VAL A 277 4.00 12.56 21.61
N ASP A 278 4.06 12.69 22.95
CA ASP A 278 5.32 12.65 23.72
C ASP A 278 6.05 11.31 23.58
N HIS A 279 5.31 10.20 23.59
CA HIS A 279 5.87 8.86 23.42
C HIS A 279 6.47 8.68 22.03
N LEU A 280 5.71 8.99 20.97
CA LEU A 280 6.17 8.87 19.59
C LEU A 280 7.36 9.79 19.28
N ALA A 281 7.31 11.04 19.75
CA ALA A 281 8.42 11.97 19.59
C ALA A 281 9.69 11.43 20.26
N ARG A 282 9.59 10.84 21.45
CA ARG A 282 10.73 10.22 22.16
C ARG A 282 11.31 9.03 21.38
N LEU A 283 10.46 8.18 20.77
CA LEU A 283 10.93 7.09 19.92
C LEU A 283 11.71 7.63 18.71
N ILE A 284 11.18 8.68 18.05
CA ILE A 284 11.83 9.34 16.91
C ILE A 284 13.16 10.00 17.32
N ASP A 285 13.28 10.52 18.55
CA ASP A 285 14.50 11.11 19.08
C ASP A 285 15.56 10.06 19.47
N THR A 286 15.10 8.86 19.85
CA THR A 286 15.97 7.79 20.36
C THR A 286 16.51 6.90 19.24
N TYR A 287 15.69 6.62 18.24
CA TYR A 287 16.01 5.69 17.16
C TYR A 287 16.09 6.45 15.82
N PRO A 288 16.82 5.96 14.81
CA PRO A 288 16.90 6.57 13.49
C PRO A 288 15.63 6.33 12.66
N ILE A 289 14.48 6.73 13.22
CA ILE A 289 13.17 6.59 12.59
C ILE A 289 12.98 7.72 11.58
N LEU A 290 12.78 7.35 10.33
CA LEU A 290 12.64 8.27 9.19
C LEU A 290 11.19 8.50 8.80
N SER A 291 10.30 7.56 9.13
CA SER A 291 8.88 7.63 8.78
C SER A 291 8.01 6.90 9.79
N VAL A 292 6.84 7.47 10.10
CA VAL A 292 5.80 6.83 10.92
C VAL A 292 4.48 6.95 10.16
N GLU A 293 3.83 5.81 9.93
CA GLU A 293 2.49 5.71 9.35
C GLU A 293 1.47 5.64 10.48
N ASP A 294 0.33 6.30 10.30
CA ASP A 294 -0.79 6.38 11.24
C ASP A 294 -0.37 6.48 12.73
N PRO A 295 0.49 7.48 13.05
CA PRO A 295 0.96 7.68 14.42
C PRO A 295 -0.15 8.06 15.40
N MET A 296 -1.23 8.63 14.90
CA MET A 296 -2.41 9.03 15.66
C MET A 296 -3.66 8.42 15.00
N ALA A 297 -4.73 8.26 15.75
CA ALA A 297 -5.99 7.74 15.25
C ALA A 297 -6.59 8.64 14.15
N GLU A 298 -7.36 8.07 13.22
CA GLU A 298 -7.97 8.78 12.07
C GLU A 298 -8.89 9.93 12.46
N ASN A 299 -9.42 9.92 13.68
CA ASN A 299 -10.32 10.94 14.23
C ASN A 299 -9.66 11.86 15.26
N ASP A 300 -8.40 11.64 15.64
CA ASP A 300 -7.62 12.50 16.53
C ASP A 300 -6.81 13.55 15.75
N LEU A 301 -7.51 14.43 15.04
CA LEU A 301 -6.86 15.45 14.20
C LEU A 301 -6.06 16.49 14.99
N GLU A 302 -6.35 16.68 16.27
CA GLU A 302 -5.60 17.58 17.16
C GLU A 302 -4.24 16.95 17.49
N GLY A 303 -4.22 15.70 17.90
CA GLY A 303 -2.98 14.95 18.13
C GLY A 303 -2.11 14.84 16.87
N TRP A 304 -2.74 14.64 15.70
CA TRP A 304 -2.02 14.67 14.42
C TRP A 304 -1.30 15.99 14.17
N ARG A 305 -1.96 17.14 14.39
CA ARG A 305 -1.33 18.47 14.22
C ARG A 305 -0.22 18.67 15.23
N GLU A 306 -0.46 18.36 16.50
CA GLU A 306 0.55 18.49 17.56
C GLU A 306 1.81 17.69 17.20
N LEU A 307 1.66 16.44 16.75
CA LEU A 307 2.79 15.63 16.33
C LEU A 307 3.46 16.17 15.07
N THR A 308 2.67 16.62 14.08
CA THR A 308 3.20 17.19 12.83
C THR A 308 4.03 18.45 13.10
N ASP A 309 3.55 19.32 13.97
CA ASP A 309 4.28 20.54 14.36
C ASP A 309 5.59 20.20 15.11
N ARG A 310 5.60 19.10 15.87
CA ARG A 310 6.73 18.72 16.72
C ARG A 310 7.85 17.99 15.98
N VAL A 311 7.52 17.12 15.03
CA VAL A 311 8.50 16.24 14.38
C VAL A 311 8.43 16.24 12.86
N GLY A 312 7.45 16.89 12.25
CA GLY A 312 7.19 16.82 10.81
C GLY A 312 8.26 17.47 9.93
N ASP A 313 9.17 18.25 10.50
CA ASP A 313 10.35 18.79 9.81
C ASP A 313 11.46 17.74 9.62
N ARG A 314 11.53 16.71 10.48
CA ARG A 314 12.59 15.71 10.52
C ARG A 314 12.12 14.27 10.36
N CYS A 315 10.82 14.01 10.38
CA CYS A 315 10.23 12.69 10.20
C CYS A 315 9.05 12.75 9.23
N GLN A 316 8.97 11.78 8.33
CA GLN A 316 7.81 11.62 7.47
C GLN A 316 6.64 11.06 8.31
N LEU A 317 5.48 11.73 8.25
CA LEU A 317 4.25 11.29 8.90
C LEU A 317 3.23 10.94 7.81
N VAL A 318 3.01 9.63 7.63
CA VAL A 318 2.18 9.08 6.56
C VAL A 318 0.76 8.87 7.07
N GLY A 319 -0.23 9.46 6.42
CA GLY A 319 -1.63 9.17 6.70
C GLY A 319 -2.16 8.07 5.80
N ASP A 320 -2.64 6.98 6.42
CA ASP A 320 -3.38 5.88 5.80
C ASP A 320 -4.87 6.04 6.08
N ASP A 321 -5.35 5.62 7.26
CA ASP A 321 -6.76 5.65 7.64
C ASP A 321 -7.33 7.08 7.66
N VAL A 322 -6.51 8.07 8.02
CA VAL A 322 -6.93 9.48 8.06
C VAL A 322 -7.27 10.02 6.68
N PHE A 323 -6.71 9.48 5.60
CA PHE A 323 -6.94 9.94 4.23
C PHE A 323 -7.63 8.93 3.32
N CYS A 324 -7.52 7.63 3.60
CA CYS A 324 -8.12 6.54 2.80
C CYS A 324 -7.89 6.68 1.28
N THR A 325 -6.72 7.19 0.87
CA THR A 325 -6.40 7.50 -0.55
C THR A 325 -7.35 8.51 -1.21
N ASP A 326 -8.27 9.14 -0.45
CA ASP A 326 -9.26 10.08 -0.97
C ASP A 326 -8.65 11.47 -1.15
N GLU A 327 -8.71 12.00 -2.40
CA GLU A 327 -8.15 13.31 -2.75
C GLU A 327 -8.75 14.45 -1.91
N THR A 328 -10.03 14.39 -1.56
CA THR A 328 -10.72 15.43 -0.79
C THR A 328 -10.22 15.47 0.65
N LEU A 329 -10.14 14.30 1.28
CA LEU A 329 -9.61 14.16 2.64
C LEU A 329 -8.13 14.58 2.71
N LEU A 330 -7.35 14.16 1.71
CA LEU A 330 -5.94 14.53 1.60
C LEU A 330 -5.75 16.05 1.47
N ARG A 331 -6.52 16.71 0.59
CA ARG A 331 -6.48 18.18 0.45
C ARG A 331 -6.85 18.90 1.74
N GLU A 332 -7.81 18.39 2.49
CA GLU A 332 -8.15 18.92 3.81
C GLU A 332 -7.01 18.73 4.82
N GLY A 333 -6.39 17.54 4.86
CA GLY A 333 -5.21 17.27 5.69
C GLY A 333 -4.04 18.22 5.38
N ILE A 334 -3.74 18.40 4.09
CA ILE A 334 -2.72 19.35 3.61
C ILE A 334 -3.01 20.76 4.14
N ARG A 335 -4.26 21.22 4.00
CA ARG A 335 -4.68 22.57 4.42
C ARG A 335 -4.61 22.76 5.94
N THR A 336 -4.80 21.70 6.72
CA THR A 336 -4.90 21.76 8.18
C THR A 336 -3.64 21.28 8.91
N GLY A 337 -2.59 20.89 8.17
CA GLY A 337 -1.31 20.47 8.78
C GLY A 337 -1.36 19.09 9.43
N VAL A 338 -2.15 18.17 8.89
CA VAL A 338 -2.28 16.78 9.37
C VAL A 338 -1.35 15.89 8.56
N GLY A 339 -0.19 15.54 9.09
CA GLY A 339 0.82 14.73 8.40
C GLY A 339 1.63 15.50 7.35
N ASN A 340 2.39 14.77 6.52
CA ASN A 340 3.19 15.33 5.43
C ASN A 340 3.44 14.32 4.28
N SER A 341 2.75 13.18 4.32
CA SER A 341 2.79 12.10 3.33
C SER A 341 1.45 11.37 3.29
N VAL A 342 1.14 10.70 2.19
CA VAL A 342 -0.07 9.87 2.05
C VAL A 342 0.30 8.44 1.67
N LEU A 343 -0.38 7.48 2.29
CA LEU A 343 -0.37 6.09 1.83
C LEU A 343 -1.42 5.92 0.71
N VAL A 344 -1.05 5.26 -0.38
CA VAL A 344 -1.90 5.08 -1.55
C VAL A 344 -2.21 3.60 -1.73
N LYS A 345 -3.43 3.22 -1.41
CA LYS A 345 -3.99 1.88 -1.56
C LYS A 345 -5.11 1.93 -2.62
N VAL A 346 -4.87 1.38 -3.79
CA VAL A 346 -5.78 1.50 -4.95
C VAL A 346 -7.22 1.04 -4.66
N ASN A 347 -7.39 0.08 -3.76
CA ASN A 347 -8.71 -0.45 -3.41
C ASN A 347 -9.48 0.40 -2.39
N GLN A 348 -8.83 1.34 -1.69
CA GLN A 348 -9.53 2.26 -0.77
C GLN A 348 -10.45 3.24 -1.50
N VAL A 349 -10.15 3.57 -2.75
CA VAL A 349 -10.97 4.44 -3.61
C VAL A 349 -11.64 3.69 -4.76
N GLY A 350 -11.06 2.59 -5.24
CA GLY A 350 -11.69 1.64 -6.15
C GLY A 350 -11.56 1.95 -7.64
N THR A 351 -10.79 2.97 -8.07
CA THR A 351 -10.37 3.17 -9.46
C THR A 351 -8.93 3.64 -9.56
N LEU A 352 -8.29 3.34 -10.68
CA LEU A 352 -6.93 3.82 -10.97
C LEU A 352 -6.88 5.34 -11.06
N THR A 353 -7.86 5.96 -11.69
CA THR A 353 -7.93 7.43 -11.85
C THR A 353 -7.96 8.14 -10.51
N GLU A 354 -8.78 7.67 -9.54
CA GLU A 354 -8.84 8.26 -8.20
C GLU A 354 -7.52 8.07 -7.43
N ALA A 355 -6.91 6.88 -7.51
CA ALA A 355 -5.62 6.64 -6.87
C ALA A 355 -4.50 7.55 -7.42
N LEU A 356 -4.44 7.72 -8.75
CA LEU A 356 -3.50 8.65 -9.39
C LEU A 356 -3.78 10.11 -9.01
N ALA A 357 -5.04 10.50 -8.83
CA ALA A 357 -5.41 11.85 -8.38
C ALA A 357 -4.88 12.14 -6.96
N ALA A 358 -4.94 11.16 -6.05
CA ALA A 358 -4.38 11.29 -4.70
C ALA A 358 -2.85 11.50 -4.73
N VAL A 359 -2.10 10.69 -5.51
CA VAL A 359 -0.66 10.88 -5.69
C VAL A 359 -0.35 12.28 -6.24
N ASN A 360 -1.05 12.70 -7.29
CA ASN A 360 -0.87 14.01 -7.89
C ASN A 360 -1.19 15.16 -6.91
N ALA A 361 -2.19 15.01 -6.06
CA ALA A 361 -2.54 16.02 -5.06
C ALA A 361 -1.44 16.16 -4.01
N ALA A 362 -0.87 15.05 -3.52
CA ALA A 362 0.26 15.05 -2.61
C ALA A 362 1.48 15.76 -3.23
N HIS A 363 1.90 15.35 -4.43
CA HIS A 363 3.07 15.93 -5.11
C HIS A 363 2.93 17.43 -5.37
N ARG A 364 1.74 17.89 -5.80
CA ARG A 364 1.50 19.34 -6.01
C ARG A 364 1.59 20.16 -4.73
N ALA A 365 1.36 19.55 -3.58
CA ALA A 365 1.49 20.18 -2.28
C ALA A 365 2.92 20.07 -1.68
N GLY A 366 3.86 19.42 -2.38
CA GLY A 366 5.20 19.12 -1.86
C GLY A 366 5.22 18.01 -0.82
N TRP A 367 4.13 17.23 -0.73
CA TRP A 367 4.04 16.03 0.09
C TRP A 367 4.60 14.82 -0.65
N THR A 368 5.00 13.81 0.10
CA THR A 368 5.36 12.51 -0.45
C THR A 368 4.14 11.60 -0.55
N ALA A 369 4.26 10.54 -1.35
CA ALA A 369 3.27 9.49 -1.46
C ALA A 369 3.97 8.11 -1.38
N VAL A 370 3.33 7.14 -0.75
CA VAL A 370 3.83 5.77 -0.62
C VAL A 370 2.85 4.84 -1.32
N MET A 371 3.25 4.18 -2.39
CA MET A 371 2.44 3.14 -3.03
C MET A 371 2.41 1.92 -2.13
N SER A 372 1.21 1.40 -1.81
CA SER A 372 1.05 0.38 -0.78
C SER A 372 0.24 -0.83 -1.22
N HIS A 373 0.63 -1.98 -0.70
CA HIS A 373 -0.14 -3.22 -0.69
C HIS A 373 -1.28 -3.16 0.33
N ARG A 374 -1.97 -4.30 0.47
CA ARG A 374 -2.87 -4.57 1.61
C ARG A 374 -2.42 -5.85 2.33
N SER A 375 -2.98 -6.10 3.52
CA SER A 375 -2.71 -7.33 4.28
C SER A 375 -3.16 -8.59 3.53
N GLY A 376 -4.27 -8.56 2.79
CA GLY A 376 -4.69 -9.60 1.85
C GLY A 376 -4.27 -9.27 0.43
N GLU A 377 -3.23 -9.94 -0.06
CA GLU A 377 -2.64 -9.73 -1.38
C GLU A 377 -2.73 -10.98 -2.26
N THR A 378 -2.38 -10.80 -3.52
CA THR A 378 -2.21 -11.86 -4.53
C THR A 378 -0.83 -11.73 -5.17
N GLU A 379 -0.54 -12.52 -6.22
CA GLU A 379 0.68 -12.37 -7.02
C GLU A 379 0.63 -11.18 -7.99
N ASP A 380 -0.48 -10.43 -8.03
CA ASP A 380 -0.60 -9.22 -8.88
C ASP A 380 0.47 -8.19 -8.50
N THR A 381 1.13 -7.64 -9.51
CA THR A 381 2.28 -6.72 -9.34
C THR A 381 1.94 -5.28 -9.70
N THR A 382 0.69 -4.95 -9.92
CA THR A 382 0.26 -3.62 -10.40
C THR A 382 0.86 -2.48 -9.59
N ILE A 383 0.89 -2.58 -8.25
CA ILE A 383 1.44 -1.52 -7.40
C ILE A 383 2.94 -1.27 -7.61
N ALA A 384 3.70 -2.27 -8.05
CA ALA A 384 5.11 -2.09 -8.42
C ALA A 384 5.23 -1.22 -9.67
N ASP A 385 4.44 -1.52 -10.71
CA ASP A 385 4.37 -0.70 -11.92
C ASP A 385 3.86 0.71 -11.61
N LEU A 386 2.84 0.86 -10.75
CA LEU A 386 2.29 2.16 -10.35
C LEU A 386 3.31 3.01 -9.58
N ALA A 387 4.12 2.40 -8.72
CA ALA A 387 5.16 3.13 -7.99
C ALA A 387 6.18 3.78 -8.94
N VAL A 388 6.57 3.08 -10.02
CA VAL A 388 7.46 3.62 -11.04
C VAL A 388 6.73 4.62 -11.95
N ALA A 389 5.51 4.28 -12.39
CA ALA A 389 4.71 5.13 -13.27
C ALA A 389 4.41 6.52 -12.67
N THR A 390 4.15 6.57 -11.38
CA THR A 390 3.81 7.82 -10.67
C THR A 390 5.04 8.60 -10.21
N GLY A 391 6.22 7.95 -10.19
CA GLY A 391 7.42 8.53 -9.58
C GLY A 391 7.24 8.88 -8.10
N CYS A 392 6.34 8.18 -7.37
CA CYS A 392 6.08 8.46 -5.95
C CYS A 392 7.32 8.23 -5.07
N GLY A 393 8.28 7.45 -5.55
CA GLY A 393 9.58 7.27 -4.93
C GLY A 393 9.60 6.30 -3.75
N GLN A 394 8.45 5.79 -3.29
CA GLN A 394 8.32 4.88 -2.15
C GLN A 394 7.33 3.77 -2.42
N ILE A 395 7.62 2.55 -1.90
CA ILE A 395 6.68 1.43 -1.93
C ILE A 395 6.71 0.68 -0.60
N LYS A 396 5.51 0.44 -0.05
CA LYS A 396 5.28 -0.44 1.11
C LYS A 396 4.60 -1.70 0.60
N THR A 397 5.32 -2.83 0.60
CA THR A 397 4.79 -4.08 0.01
C THR A 397 5.13 -5.33 0.84
N GLY A 398 5.25 -5.14 2.16
CA GLY A 398 5.50 -6.21 3.12
C GLY A 398 6.98 -6.59 3.21
N SER A 399 7.23 -7.81 3.68
CA SER A 399 8.55 -8.33 3.94
C SER A 399 9.16 -9.05 2.72
N LEU A 400 10.34 -9.62 2.95
CA LEU A 400 11.12 -10.41 1.99
C LEU A 400 10.75 -11.92 2.02
N SER A 401 9.57 -12.22 2.50
CA SER A 401 8.98 -13.57 2.53
C SER A 401 7.52 -13.53 2.08
N ARG A 402 6.95 -14.68 1.70
CA ARG A 402 5.63 -14.87 1.07
C ARG A 402 5.57 -14.34 -0.37
N SER A 403 5.10 -15.16 -1.30
CA SER A 403 5.12 -14.87 -2.75
C SER A 403 4.28 -13.65 -3.12
N ASP A 404 3.20 -13.40 -2.38
CA ASP A 404 2.33 -12.24 -2.52
C ASP A 404 3.07 -10.91 -2.27
N ARG A 405 4.17 -10.93 -1.51
CA ARG A 405 5.04 -9.76 -1.24
C ARG A 405 6.21 -9.73 -2.22
N THR A 406 6.96 -10.84 -2.29
CA THR A 406 8.16 -10.90 -3.12
C THR A 406 7.88 -10.75 -4.61
N ALA A 407 6.66 -11.03 -5.09
CA ALA A 407 6.25 -10.76 -6.47
C ALA A 407 6.47 -9.30 -6.88
N LYS A 408 6.15 -8.34 -5.99
CA LYS A 408 6.30 -6.90 -6.24
C LYS A 408 7.78 -6.48 -6.26
N TYR A 409 8.59 -7.01 -5.33
CA TYR A 409 10.05 -6.80 -5.34
C TYR A 409 10.68 -7.34 -6.62
N ASN A 410 10.31 -8.56 -7.01
CA ASN A 410 10.82 -9.18 -8.24
C ASN A 410 10.39 -8.41 -9.50
N GLN A 411 9.19 -7.82 -9.50
CA GLN A 411 8.74 -6.95 -10.60
C GLN A 411 9.58 -5.69 -10.69
N LEU A 412 9.87 -5.03 -9.58
CA LEU A 412 10.72 -3.83 -9.55
C LEU A 412 12.16 -4.12 -9.99
N ILE A 413 12.71 -5.30 -9.64
CA ILE A 413 14.03 -5.73 -10.14
C ILE A 413 14.00 -5.89 -11.68
N ARG A 414 12.92 -6.48 -12.25
CA ARG A 414 12.78 -6.60 -13.71
C ARG A 414 12.65 -5.22 -14.38
N ILE A 415 11.90 -4.30 -13.76
CA ILE A 415 11.77 -2.93 -14.27
C ILE A 415 13.13 -2.22 -14.23
N GLU A 416 13.90 -2.36 -13.15
CA GLU A 416 15.27 -1.80 -13.06
C GLU A 416 16.17 -2.34 -14.16
N GLU A 417 16.14 -3.66 -14.40
CA GLU A 417 16.91 -4.31 -15.47
C GLU A 417 16.47 -3.82 -16.85
N GLU A 418 15.16 -3.69 -17.11
CA GLU A 418 14.61 -3.19 -18.38
C GLU A 418 15.01 -1.74 -18.65
N LEU A 419 15.01 -0.90 -17.62
CA LEU A 419 15.40 0.51 -17.71
C LEU A 419 16.93 0.68 -17.92
N GLY A 420 17.75 -0.26 -17.45
CA GLY A 420 19.19 -0.23 -17.58
C GLY A 420 19.79 1.08 -17.06
N ASP A 421 20.63 1.74 -17.89
CA ASP A 421 21.33 2.99 -17.51
C ASP A 421 20.37 4.18 -17.24
N SER A 422 19.10 4.10 -17.65
CA SER A 422 18.12 5.14 -17.36
C SER A 422 17.48 5.00 -15.99
N ALA A 423 17.59 3.83 -15.35
CA ALA A 423 17.06 3.60 -13.99
C ALA A 423 17.64 4.60 -12.99
N ARG A 424 16.80 5.10 -12.13
CA ARG A 424 17.20 5.95 -10.99
C ARG A 424 16.58 5.36 -9.73
N PHE A 425 17.39 5.11 -8.72
CA PHE A 425 16.89 4.67 -7.43
C PHE A 425 16.62 5.87 -6.53
N ALA A 426 15.44 5.93 -5.94
CA ALA A 426 15.01 7.06 -5.12
C ALA A 426 15.82 7.22 -3.83
N GLY A 427 16.19 6.10 -3.18
CA GLY A 427 16.98 6.10 -1.96
C GLY A 427 16.42 7.08 -0.91
N ARG A 428 17.31 7.72 -0.16
CA ARG A 428 16.95 8.71 0.86
C ARG A 428 16.16 9.90 0.33
N SER A 429 16.33 10.28 -0.95
CA SER A 429 15.63 11.42 -1.53
C SER A 429 14.12 11.23 -1.68
N ALA A 430 13.63 9.99 -1.56
CA ALA A 430 12.21 9.66 -1.56
C ALA A 430 11.47 10.17 -0.32
N LEU A 431 12.17 10.24 0.80
CA LEU A 431 11.61 10.69 2.07
C LEU A 431 11.55 12.21 2.11
N ARG A 432 10.61 12.79 2.87
CA ARG A 432 10.60 14.21 3.11
C ARG A 432 11.97 14.62 3.69
N ARG A 433 12.59 15.60 3.07
CA ARG A 433 13.85 16.14 3.57
C ARG A 433 13.61 16.82 4.92
N ALA A 434 14.34 16.36 5.93
CA ALA A 434 14.52 17.11 7.15
C ALA A 434 15.32 18.38 6.88
#